data_6168ca4841e052937ff692c5a7a42ef7
#
_entry.id   6168ca4841e052937ff692c5a7a42ef7
#
_cell.length_a   1.000
_cell.length_b   1.000
_cell.length_c   1.000
_cell.angle_alpha   90.00
_cell.angle_beta   90.00
_cell.angle_gamma   90.00
#
_symmetry.space_group_name_H-M   'P 1'
#
loop_
_entity.id
_entity.type
_entity.pdbx_description
1 polymer ?
#
loop_
_entity_poly.entity_id
_entity_poly.type
_entity_poly.pdbx_seq_one_letter_code
_entity_poly.pdbx_strand_id
1 'polypeptide(L)'
;MIRTLLMLTFWALAAPLAALIGFPASFIMGDVRVLYRLFMWGAWAGVWVTGVRVETVGLDQFDHSRSYIFMTNHVSNIDPPIQIPLIPRRTSVMVKKELFKFPILGRAMRMGSLVPVDRSNRDAGIEAVRAAKSVIEQGLNMAIYVEGKRSFDGKLLPFKKGPFYLAVECGVPVIPVTIVGTHYIMPKARFAIKPGLVKVIFHPPIEPQDFGDRESLMEKVRAAVESGLPEEFRHPASARADVRGKGTEAPEGTAYA
;
A
#
# COMPACT_ATOMS: atom_id res chain seq x y z
N MET A 1 3.80 23.58 9.13
CA MET A 1 4.60 23.98 7.95
C MET A 1 6.08 23.63 8.13
N ILE A 2 6.77 24.08 9.21
CA ILE A 2 8.21 23.80 9.40
C ILE A 2 8.56 22.32 9.29
N ARG A 3 7.81 21.42 9.94
CA ARG A 3 8.05 19.96 9.89
C ARG A 3 7.91 19.37 8.49
N THR A 4 6.95 19.86 7.71
CA THR A 4 6.80 19.47 6.30
C THR A 4 8.00 19.92 5.48
N LEU A 5 8.45 21.16 5.71
CA LEU A 5 9.63 21.68 5.04
C LEU A 5 10.87 20.87 5.41
N LEU A 6 11.06 20.53 6.69
CA LEU A 6 12.16 19.66 7.15
C LEU A 6 12.15 18.30 6.42
N MET A 7 11.00 17.65 6.34
CA MET A 7 10.86 16.37 5.64
C MET A 7 11.17 16.50 4.14
N LEU A 8 10.61 17.52 3.49
CA LEU A 8 10.84 17.73 2.05
C LEU A 8 12.30 18.09 1.76
N THR A 9 12.92 18.94 2.58
CA THR A 9 14.35 19.26 2.47
C THR A 9 15.21 18.02 2.69
N PHE A 10 14.89 17.22 3.72
CA PHE A 10 15.58 15.94 3.96
C PHE A 10 15.48 15.04 2.73
N TRP A 11 14.30 14.83 2.17
CA TRP A 11 14.14 13.96 1.01
C TRP A 11 14.78 14.54 -0.26
N ALA A 12 14.77 15.86 -0.43
CA ALA A 12 15.42 16.54 -1.56
C ALA A 12 16.96 16.33 -1.55
N LEU A 13 17.55 16.18 -0.37
CA LEU A 13 18.98 15.91 -0.21
C LEU A 13 19.28 14.41 -0.18
N ALA A 14 18.50 13.63 0.56
CA ALA A 14 18.72 12.21 0.75
C ALA A 14 18.47 11.38 -0.51
N ALA A 15 17.47 11.71 -1.34
CA ALA A 15 17.16 10.94 -2.53
C ALA A 15 18.25 11.01 -3.62
N PRO A 16 18.83 12.19 -3.98
CA PRO A 16 19.97 12.26 -4.88
C PRO A 16 21.21 11.53 -4.32
N LEU A 17 21.48 11.66 -3.02
CA LEU A 17 22.61 10.97 -2.38
C LEU A 17 22.44 9.45 -2.41
N ALA A 18 21.24 8.98 -2.07
CA ALA A 18 20.90 7.55 -2.17
C ALA A 18 21.00 7.03 -3.62
N ALA A 19 20.64 7.86 -4.60
CA ALA A 19 20.77 7.52 -6.02
C ALA A 19 22.24 7.49 -6.47
N LEU A 20 23.04 8.47 -6.03
CA LEU A 20 24.47 8.57 -6.36
C LEU A 20 25.26 7.34 -5.87
N ILE A 21 24.88 6.78 -4.73
CA ILE A 21 25.49 5.56 -4.18
C ILE A 21 24.79 4.31 -4.72
N GLY A 22 23.48 4.29 -4.70
CA GLY A 22 22.69 3.11 -4.97
C GLY A 22 22.67 2.67 -6.44
N PHE A 23 22.67 3.60 -7.41
CA PHE A 23 22.70 3.22 -8.83
C PHE A 23 24.03 2.58 -9.24
N PRO A 24 25.21 3.17 -8.94
CA PRO A 24 26.47 2.51 -9.24
C PRO A 24 26.62 1.17 -8.50
N ALA A 25 26.27 1.12 -7.21
CA ALA A 25 26.31 -0.13 -6.44
C ALA A 25 25.43 -1.21 -7.07
N SER A 26 24.19 -0.85 -7.48
CA SER A 26 23.28 -1.79 -8.13
C SER A 26 23.81 -2.28 -9.49
N PHE A 27 24.48 -1.41 -10.24
CA PHE A 27 25.07 -1.76 -11.51
C PHE A 27 26.27 -2.72 -11.32
N ILE A 28 27.17 -2.43 -10.40
CA ILE A 28 28.38 -3.24 -10.11
C ILE A 28 28.01 -4.61 -9.53
N MET A 29 27.04 -4.63 -8.61
CA MET A 29 26.63 -5.86 -7.91
C MET A 29 25.59 -6.69 -8.68
N GLY A 30 25.00 -6.16 -9.75
CA GLY A 30 23.86 -6.78 -10.44
C GLY A 30 22.59 -6.90 -9.58
N ASP A 31 22.51 -6.14 -8.48
CA ASP A 31 21.44 -6.27 -7.47
C ASP A 31 20.99 -4.90 -6.95
N VAL A 32 19.70 -4.73 -6.81
CA VAL A 32 19.08 -3.47 -6.36
C VAL A 32 18.93 -3.36 -4.83
N ARG A 33 19.42 -4.34 -4.06
CA ARG A 33 19.24 -4.37 -2.59
C ARG A 33 19.79 -3.14 -1.88
N VAL A 34 20.96 -2.65 -2.31
CA VAL A 34 21.59 -1.45 -1.73
C VAL A 34 20.72 -0.22 -1.98
N LEU A 35 20.34 -0.01 -3.24
CA LEU A 35 19.45 1.09 -3.64
C LEU A 35 18.13 1.04 -2.86
N TYR A 36 17.49 -0.14 -2.79
CA TYR A 36 16.26 -0.34 -2.05
C TYR A 36 16.40 0.04 -0.57
N ARG A 37 17.45 -0.46 0.11
CA ARG A 37 17.70 -0.16 1.53
C ARG A 37 17.92 1.33 1.79
N LEU A 38 18.68 2.00 0.93
CA LEU A 38 18.93 3.45 1.05
C LEU A 38 17.65 4.25 0.90
N PHE A 39 16.78 3.91 -0.07
CA PHE A 39 15.49 4.58 -0.24
C PHE A 39 14.52 4.29 0.90
N MET A 40 14.48 3.05 1.41
CA MET A 40 13.63 2.71 2.56
C MET A 40 14.10 3.42 3.83
N TRP A 41 15.41 3.46 4.08
CA TRP A 41 15.98 4.23 5.19
C TRP A 41 15.67 5.71 5.05
N GLY A 42 15.87 6.28 3.86
CA GLY A 42 15.54 7.68 3.59
C GLY A 42 14.07 8.01 3.77
N ALA A 43 13.17 7.13 3.34
CA ALA A 43 11.73 7.28 3.55
C ALA A 43 11.38 7.32 5.05
N TRP A 44 11.89 6.36 5.81
CA TRP A 44 11.72 6.27 7.26
C TRP A 44 12.30 7.48 8.00
N ALA A 45 13.57 7.81 7.74
CA ALA A 45 14.26 8.93 8.38
C ALA A 45 13.56 10.27 8.10
N GLY A 46 13.05 10.46 6.87
CA GLY A 46 12.28 11.66 6.52
C GLY A 46 10.97 11.80 7.29
N VAL A 47 10.34 10.71 7.67
CA VAL A 47 9.18 10.74 8.59
C VAL A 47 9.65 11.02 10.02
N TRP A 48 10.70 10.35 10.46
CA TRP A 48 11.22 10.47 11.82
C TRP A 48 11.64 11.92 12.17
N VAL A 49 12.28 12.64 11.27
CA VAL A 49 12.69 14.05 11.50
C VAL A 49 11.50 14.98 11.74
N THR A 50 10.28 14.58 11.40
CA THR A 50 9.06 15.35 11.67
C THR A 50 8.54 15.19 13.10
N GLY A 51 9.14 14.29 13.90
CA GLY A 51 8.68 13.96 15.26
C GLY A 51 7.45 13.02 15.28
N VAL A 52 7.18 12.33 14.19
CA VAL A 52 6.20 11.25 14.14
C VAL A 52 6.80 10.01 14.81
N ARG A 53 6.09 9.46 15.78
CA ARG A 53 6.43 8.20 16.44
C ARG A 53 5.61 7.08 15.83
N VAL A 54 6.20 5.90 15.64
CA VAL A 54 5.52 4.75 15.06
C VAL A 54 5.59 3.59 16.02
N GLU A 55 4.44 3.04 16.32
CA GLU A 55 4.28 1.77 17.04
C GLU A 55 3.86 0.69 16.06
N THR A 56 4.46 -0.49 16.19
CA THR A 56 4.20 -1.63 15.31
C THR A 56 3.72 -2.81 16.15
N VAL A 57 2.67 -3.48 15.68
CA VAL A 57 2.08 -4.65 16.33
C VAL A 57 1.94 -5.77 15.31
N GLY A 58 2.22 -7.01 15.70
CA GLY A 58 1.92 -8.22 14.91
C GLY A 58 2.95 -8.58 13.84
N LEU A 59 4.16 -8.00 13.85
CA LEU A 59 5.25 -8.42 12.96
C LEU A 59 5.73 -9.85 13.22
N ASP A 60 5.51 -10.35 14.41
CA ASP A 60 5.84 -11.71 14.86
C ASP A 60 4.80 -12.77 14.48
N GLN A 61 3.66 -12.36 13.92
CA GLN A 61 2.53 -13.24 13.62
C GLN A 61 2.64 -13.95 12.25
N PHE A 62 3.69 -13.71 11.47
CA PHE A 62 3.84 -14.33 10.15
C PHE A 62 5.31 -14.64 9.83
N ASP A 63 5.49 -15.63 8.97
CA ASP A 63 6.82 -16.06 8.53
C ASP A 63 7.46 -15.03 7.58
N HIS A 64 8.54 -14.41 8.00
CA HIS A 64 9.27 -13.41 7.21
C HIS A 64 10.00 -14.00 5.99
N SER A 65 10.08 -15.30 5.83
CA SER A 65 10.70 -15.95 4.66
C SER A 65 9.73 -16.08 3.48
N ARG A 66 8.42 -16.06 3.72
CA ARG A 66 7.36 -16.16 2.69
C ARG A 66 7.07 -14.82 2.02
N SER A 67 6.49 -14.87 0.84
CA SER A 67 5.93 -13.68 0.15
C SER A 67 4.46 -13.50 0.52
N TYR A 68 4.04 -12.23 0.64
CA TYR A 68 2.69 -11.85 1.05
C TYR A 68 2.17 -10.67 0.24
N ILE A 69 0.85 -10.56 0.18
CA ILE A 69 0.16 -9.35 -0.26
C ILE A 69 -0.32 -8.60 0.99
N PHE A 70 0.30 -7.46 1.30
CA PHE A 70 -0.10 -6.59 2.41
C PHE A 70 -1.22 -5.67 1.94
N MET A 71 -2.41 -5.85 2.50
CA MET A 71 -3.61 -5.09 2.15
C MET A 71 -3.95 -4.09 3.25
N THR A 72 -3.86 -2.80 2.94
CA THR A 72 -3.86 -1.70 3.91
C THR A 72 -4.91 -0.66 3.62
N ASN A 73 -5.50 -0.03 4.65
CA ASN A 73 -6.28 1.19 4.52
C ASN A 73 -5.40 2.39 4.14
N HIS A 74 -6.00 3.46 3.59
CA HIS A 74 -5.23 4.59 3.08
C HIS A 74 -5.88 5.95 3.40
N VAL A 75 -5.22 6.73 4.23
CA VAL A 75 -5.74 8.02 4.68
C VAL A 75 -4.77 9.19 4.46
N SER A 76 -3.47 8.90 4.29
CA SER A 76 -2.43 9.93 4.22
C SER A 76 -1.36 9.66 3.16
N ASN A 77 -0.67 10.69 2.70
CA ASN A 77 0.52 10.56 1.87
C ASN A 77 1.73 9.99 2.62
N ILE A 78 1.72 10.05 3.96
CA ILE A 78 2.79 9.48 4.78
C ILE A 78 2.58 8.00 5.12
N ASP A 79 1.46 7.39 4.72
CA ASP A 79 1.24 5.95 4.95
C ASP A 79 2.34 5.10 4.29
N PRO A 80 2.69 5.28 2.99
CA PRO A 80 3.72 4.47 2.35
C PRO A 80 5.12 4.62 2.98
N PRO A 81 5.66 5.82 3.22
CA PRO A 81 6.97 5.95 3.85
C PRO A 81 7.04 5.48 5.31
N ILE A 82 5.88 5.29 5.97
CA ILE A 82 5.81 4.67 7.29
C ILE A 82 5.75 3.14 7.16
N GLN A 83 4.79 2.62 6.39
CA GLN A 83 4.49 1.20 6.36
C GLN A 83 5.54 0.37 5.62
N ILE A 84 5.95 0.80 4.41
CA ILE A 84 6.77 -0.04 3.54
C ILE A 84 8.13 -0.41 4.17
N PRO A 85 8.84 0.52 4.86
CA PRO A 85 10.07 0.18 5.56
C PRO A 85 9.91 -0.83 6.71
N LEU A 86 8.70 -0.99 7.26
CA LEU A 86 8.40 -1.95 8.32
C LEU A 86 8.20 -3.38 7.80
N ILE A 87 7.85 -3.52 6.51
CA ILE A 87 7.60 -4.83 5.93
C ILE A 87 8.93 -5.56 5.72
N PRO A 88 9.10 -6.78 6.27
CA PRO A 88 10.28 -7.58 6.02
C PRO A 88 10.46 -7.90 4.53
N ARG A 89 11.69 -7.98 4.07
CA ARG A 89 12.04 -8.26 2.68
C ARG A 89 11.64 -7.14 1.70
N ARG A 90 12.09 -7.30 0.46
CA ARG A 90 11.74 -6.36 -0.62
C ARG A 90 10.25 -6.41 -0.93
N THR A 91 9.65 -5.24 -0.94
CA THR A 91 8.22 -5.06 -1.14
C THR A 91 7.99 -4.13 -2.31
N SER A 92 7.24 -4.59 -3.29
CA SER A 92 6.70 -3.76 -4.35
C SER A 92 5.43 -3.06 -3.88
N VAL A 93 5.13 -1.94 -4.51
CA VAL A 93 3.94 -1.15 -4.19
C VAL A 93 3.25 -0.73 -5.48
N MET A 94 1.93 -0.75 -5.49
CA MET A 94 1.15 -0.13 -6.57
C MET A 94 1.14 1.39 -6.41
N VAL A 95 1.77 2.11 -7.34
CA VAL A 95 2.01 3.55 -7.26
C VAL A 95 1.41 4.26 -8.47
N LYS A 96 0.93 5.48 -8.26
CA LYS A 96 0.36 6.32 -9.33
C LYS A 96 1.37 6.51 -10.47
N LYS A 97 0.99 6.22 -11.72
CA LYS A 97 1.87 6.21 -12.89
C LYS A 97 2.64 7.52 -13.10
N GLU A 98 2.05 8.67 -12.72
CA GLU A 98 2.67 9.98 -12.89
C GLU A 98 3.95 10.15 -12.07
N LEU A 99 4.12 9.42 -10.97
CA LEU A 99 5.35 9.47 -10.16
C LEU A 99 6.55 8.87 -10.90
N PHE A 100 6.31 7.98 -11.85
CA PHE A 100 7.38 7.40 -12.68
C PHE A 100 7.98 8.40 -13.71
N LYS A 101 7.37 9.58 -13.87
CA LYS A 101 7.89 10.66 -14.73
C LYS A 101 9.05 11.41 -14.09
N PHE A 102 9.21 11.36 -12.76
CA PHE A 102 10.35 11.99 -12.09
C PHE A 102 11.65 11.22 -12.37
N PRO A 103 12.72 11.88 -12.89
CA PRO A 103 13.89 11.18 -13.42
C PRO A 103 14.55 10.20 -12.44
N ILE A 104 14.94 10.68 -11.25
CA ILE A 104 15.61 9.87 -10.24
C ILE A 104 14.62 8.89 -9.58
N LEU A 105 13.51 9.41 -9.10
CA LEU A 105 12.49 8.62 -8.40
C LEU A 105 11.87 7.56 -9.31
N GLY A 106 11.50 7.93 -10.54
CA GLY A 106 10.91 6.99 -11.49
C GLY A 106 11.87 5.87 -11.90
N ARG A 107 13.19 6.17 -12.02
CA ARG A 107 14.20 5.14 -12.27
C ARG A 107 14.35 4.20 -11.07
N ALA A 108 14.44 4.75 -9.86
CA ALA A 108 14.49 3.96 -8.63
C ALA A 108 13.26 3.07 -8.45
N MET A 109 12.05 3.60 -8.73
CA MET A 109 10.80 2.84 -8.68
C MET A 109 10.81 1.66 -9.65
N ARG A 110 11.22 1.86 -10.91
CA ARG A 110 11.33 0.77 -11.90
C ARG A 110 12.34 -0.30 -11.45
N MET A 111 13.51 0.10 -10.99
CA MET A 111 14.52 -0.82 -10.46
C MET A 111 14.04 -1.54 -9.19
N GLY A 112 13.22 -0.86 -8.36
CA GLY A 112 12.59 -1.45 -7.18
C GLY A 112 11.40 -2.38 -7.48
N SER A 113 11.08 -2.58 -8.76
CA SER A 113 9.93 -3.39 -9.22
C SER A 113 8.57 -2.83 -8.77
N LEU A 114 8.44 -1.50 -8.56
CA LEU A 114 7.18 -0.88 -8.23
C LEU A 114 6.23 -0.91 -9.45
N VAL A 115 4.94 -1.12 -9.20
CA VAL A 115 3.92 -1.28 -10.23
C VAL A 115 3.21 0.04 -10.49
N PRO A 116 3.30 0.60 -11.72
CA PRO A 116 2.55 1.80 -12.08
C PRO A 116 1.07 1.49 -12.23
N VAL A 117 0.20 2.31 -11.64
CA VAL A 117 -1.26 2.19 -11.76
C VAL A 117 -1.86 3.47 -12.31
N ASP A 118 -2.60 3.34 -13.40
CA ASP A 118 -3.54 4.35 -13.84
C ASP A 118 -4.90 4.12 -13.20
N ARG A 119 -5.29 5.01 -12.31
CA ARG A 119 -6.54 4.89 -11.56
C ARG A 119 -7.76 5.44 -12.31
N SER A 120 -7.56 6.01 -13.49
CA SER A 120 -8.61 6.63 -14.30
C SER A 120 -9.25 5.65 -15.30
N ASN A 121 -8.58 4.53 -15.59
CA ASN A 121 -9.00 3.57 -16.61
C ASN A 121 -9.08 2.15 -16.01
N ARG A 122 -10.17 1.43 -16.32
CA ARG A 122 -10.40 0.04 -15.88
C ARG A 122 -9.39 -0.93 -16.52
N ASP A 123 -9.09 -0.77 -17.80
CA ASP A 123 -8.16 -1.66 -18.51
C ASP A 123 -6.74 -1.53 -17.96
N ALA A 124 -6.31 -0.30 -17.63
CA ALA A 124 -5.06 -0.06 -16.93
C ALA A 124 -5.03 -0.69 -15.52
N GLY A 125 -6.19 -0.87 -14.88
CA GLY A 125 -6.30 -1.61 -13.64
C GLY A 125 -5.98 -3.11 -13.83
N ILE A 126 -6.42 -3.71 -14.94
CA ILE A 126 -6.10 -5.11 -15.29
C ILE A 126 -4.61 -5.27 -15.58
N GLU A 127 -4.02 -4.35 -16.34
CA GLU A 127 -2.57 -4.36 -16.59
C GLU A 127 -1.75 -4.24 -15.31
N ALA A 128 -2.18 -3.40 -14.37
CA ALA A 128 -1.52 -3.28 -13.07
C ALA A 128 -1.59 -4.58 -12.26
N VAL A 129 -2.72 -5.31 -12.31
CA VAL A 129 -2.84 -6.63 -11.68
C VAL A 129 -1.90 -7.65 -12.32
N ARG A 130 -1.79 -7.68 -13.65
CA ARG A 130 -0.84 -8.56 -14.36
C ARG A 130 0.62 -8.24 -13.98
N ALA A 131 0.98 -6.96 -13.94
CA ALA A 131 2.31 -6.53 -13.53
C ALA A 131 2.60 -6.91 -12.06
N ALA A 132 1.63 -6.78 -11.18
CA ALA A 132 1.74 -7.19 -9.77
C ALA A 132 1.92 -8.71 -9.64
N LYS A 133 1.21 -9.51 -10.44
CA LYS A 133 1.41 -10.96 -10.50
C LYS A 133 2.85 -11.32 -10.83
N SER A 134 3.43 -10.73 -11.87
CA SER A 134 4.83 -10.97 -12.25
C SER A 134 5.81 -10.60 -11.12
N VAL A 135 5.53 -9.56 -10.33
CA VAL A 135 6.35 -9.18 -9.17
C VAL A 135 6.26 -10.22 -8.05
N ILE A 136 5.07 -10.75 -7.79
CA ILE A 136 4.85 -11.81 -6.79
C ILE A 136 5.55 -13.10 -7.21
N GLU A 137 5.47 -13.48 -8.49
CA GLU A 137 6.15 -14.65 -9.05
C GLU A 137 7.69 -14.56 -8.93
N GLN A 138 8.25 -13.36 -8.88
CA GLN A 138 9.66 -13.13 -8.56
C GLN A 138 9.99 -13.28 -7.06
N GLY A 139 9.04 -13.66 -6.23
CA GLY A 139 9.22 -13.86 -4.79
C GLY A 139 9.26 -12.56 -3.97
N LEU A 140 8.80 -11.44 -4.51
CA LEU A 140 8.68 -10.17 -3.79
C LEU A 140 7.35 -10.09 -3.03
N ASN A 141 7.35 -9.31 -1.95
CA ASN A 141 6.10 -8.89 -1.33
C ASN A 141 5.39 -7.84 -2.20
N MET A 142 4.07 -7.74 -2.05
CA MET A 142 3.26 -6.69 -2.67
C MET A 142 2.48 -5.91 -1.61
N ALA A 143 2.63 -4.60 -1.55
CA ALA A 143 1.80 -3.75 -0.71
C ALA A 143 0.75 -3.01 -1.55
N ILE A 144 -0.51 -3.11 -1.13
CA ILE A 144 -1.64 -2.54 -1.85
C ILE A 144 -2.54 -1.78 -0.88
N TYR A 145 -2.82 -0.53 -1.21
CA TYR A 145 -3.85 0.24 -0.54
C TYR A 145 -5.21 -0.10 -1.17
N VAL A 146 -5.96 -0.97 -0.49
CA VAL A 146 -7.13 -1.67 -1.06
C VAL A 146 -8.30 -0.76 -1.44
N GLU A 147 -8.35 0.43 -0.86
CA GLU A 147 -9.34 1.47 -1.18
C GLU A 147 -9.09 2.14 -2.54
N GLY A 148 -7.86 2.03 -3.09
CA GLY A 148 -7.45 2.65 -4.35
C GLY A 148 -7.31 4.17 -4.32
N LYS A 149 -7.75 4.84 -3.26
CA LYS A 149 -7.63 6.28 -3.01
C LYS A 149 -7.61 6.55 -1.51
N ARG A 150 -7.06 7.70 -1.10
CA ARG A 150 -7.08 8.12 0.30
C ARG A 150 -8.48 8.55 0.72
N SER A 151 -8.88 8.19 1.94
CA SER A 151 -10.06 8.73 2.61
C SER A 151 -9.88 10.23 2.94
N PHE A 152 -10.97 10.99 2.98
CA PHE A 152 -10.96 12.40 3.38
C PHE A 152 -11.19 12.61 4.87
N ASP A 153 -12.10 11.82 5.42
CA ASP A 153 -12.58 11.91 6.80
C ASP A 153 -11.97 10.84 7.73
N GLY A 154 -11.01 10.05 7.22
CA GLY A 154 -10.37 8.96 7.94
C GLY A 154 -11.16 7.65 7.92
N LYS A 155 -12.44 7.65 7.51
CA LYS A 155 -13.27 6.46 7.47
C LYS A 155 -12.81 5.50 6.38
N LEU A 156 -12.97 4.21 6.65
CA LEU A 156 -12.62 3.15 5.72
C LEU A 156 -13.52 3.20 4.48
N LEU A 157 -12.93 3.32 3.30
CA LEU A 157 -13.67 3.33 2.04
C LEU A 157 -13.97 1.90 1.55
N PRO A 158 -14.88 1.74 0.57
CA PRO A 158 -15.09 0.46 -0.10
C PRO A 158 -13.81 -0.06 -0.74
N PHE A 159 -13.56 -1.36 -0.58
CA PHE A 159 -12.39 -2.02 -1.15
C PHE A 159 -12.55 -2.28 -2.64
N LYS A 160 -11.46 -2.17 -3.38
CA LYS A 160 -11.41 -2.51 -4.81
C LYS A 160 -11.24 -4.03 -4.97
N LYS A 161 -11.94 -4.63 -5.93
CA LYS A 161 -11.92 -6.08 -6.19
C LYS A 161 -10.58 -6.60 -6.74
N GLY A 162 -9.82 -5.77 -7.45
CA GLY A 162 -8.56 -6.15 -8.11
C GLY A 162 -7.52 -6.80 -7.20
N PRO A 163 -7.21 -6.26 -6.00
CA PRO A 163 -6.28 -6.88 -5.06
C PRO A 163 -6.67 -8.29 -4.63
N PHE A 164 -7.96 -8.56 -4.47
CA PHE A 164 -8.47 -9.88 -4.07
C PHE A 164 -8.44 -10.88 -5.23
N TYR A 165 -8.69 -10.40 -6.45
CA TYR A 165 -8.46 -11.21 -7.64
C TYR A 165 -6.99 -11.64 -7.75
N LEU A 166 -6.06 -10.71 -7.52
CA LEU A 166 -4.62 -10.99 -7.53
C LEU A 166 -4.25 -12.05 -6.48
N ALA A 167 -4.77 -11.92 -5.24
CA ALA A 167 -4.46 -12.85 -4.16
C ALA A 167 -4.93 -14.28 -4.48
N VAL A 168 -6.15 -14.43 -4.97
CA VAL A 168 -6.71 -15.73 -5.37
C VAL A 168 -5.94 -16.32 -6.55
N GLU A 169 -5.67 -15.52 -7.59
CA GLU A 169 -4.98 -15.98 -8.79
C GLU A 169 -3.53 -16.40 -8.52
N CYS A 170 -2.82 -15.72 -7.63
CA CYS A 170 -1.45 -16.05 -7.27
C CYS A 170 -1.35 -17.11 -6.17
N GLY A 171 -2.42 -17.41 -5.45
CA GLY A 171 -2.40 -18.31 -4.29
C GLY A 171 -1.48 -17.82 -3.16
N VAL A 172 -1.26 -16.49 -3.06
CA VAL A 172 -0.34 -15.88 -2.08
C VAL A 172 -1.13 -15.34 -0.90
N PRO A 173 -0.72 -15.66 0.35
CA PRO A 173 -1.46 -15.23 1.53
C PRO A 173 -1.47 -13.70 1.68
N VAL A 174 -2.59 -13.22 2.21
CA VAL A 174 -2.85 -11.81 2.46
C VAL A 174 -2.57 -11.49 3.92
N ILE A 175 -1.81 -10.43 4.18
CA ILE A 175 -1.71 -9.83 5.52
C ILE A 175 -2.53 -8.54 5.51
N PRO A 176 -3.68 -8.50 6.20
CA PRO A 176 -4.38 -7.25 6.43
C PRO A 176 -3.52 -6.34 7.31
N VAL A 177 -3.46 -5.05 6.97
CA VAL A 177 -2.71 -4.06 7.76
C VAL A 177 -3.61 -2.88 8.07
N THR A 178 -3.62 -2.48 9.33
CA THR A 178 -4.33 -1.26 9.75
C THR A 178 -3.34 -0.18 10.12
N ILE A 179 -3.49 1.00 9.50
CA ILE A 179 -2.75 2.21 9.87
C ILE A 179 -3.70 3.18 10.57
N VAL A 180 -3.32 3.59 11.77
CA VAL A 180 -4.07 4.55 12.61
C VAL A 180 -3.19 5.73 12.96
N GLY A 181 -3.77 6.93 12.97
CA GLY A 181 -3.11 8.16 13.42
C GLY A 181 -2.64 9.07 12.30
N THR A 182 -2.33 8.56 11.12
CA THR A 182 -1.84 9.37 9.99
C THR A 182 -2.86 10.39 9.49
N HIS A 183 -4.16 10.14 9.69
CA HIS A 183 -5.23 11.10 9.40
C HIS A 183 -5.08 12.40 10.21
N TYR A 184 -4.73 12.31 11.50
CA TYR A 184 -4.52 13.48 12.36
C TYR A 184 -3.20 14.18 12.08
N ILE A 185 -2.18 13.44 11.66
CA ILE A 185 -0.83 13.93 11.41
C ILE A 185 -0.76 14.69 10.09
N MET A 186 -1.28 14.10 9.01
CA MET A 186 -1.27 14.69 7.67
C MET A 186 -2.51 14.25 6.89
N PRO A 187 -3.68 14.86 7.12
CA PRO A 187 -4.90 14.55 6.40
C PRO A 187 -4.76 14.84 4.89
N LYS A 188 -5.57 14.17 4.08
CA LYS A 188 -5.53 14.23 2.61
C LYS A 188 -5.56 15.66 2.03
N ALA A 189 -6.29 16.56 2.66
CA ALA A 189 -6.48 17.94 2.20
C ALA A 189 -5.36 18.89 2.65
N ARG A 190 -4.44 18.46 3.50
CA ARG A 190 -3.40 19.31 4.09
C ARG A 190 -2.01 18.74 3.88
N PHE A 191 -1.05 19.60 3.57
CA PHE A 191 0.37 19.24 3.49
C PHE A 191 1.14 19.46 4.79
N ALA A 192 0.52 20.11 5.78
CA ALA A 192 1.17 20.39 7.06
C ALA A 192 1.22 19.14 7.94
N ILE A 193 2.42 18.68 8.26
CA ILE A 193 2.65 17.56 9.17
C ILE A 193 2.63 18.06 10.61
N LYS A 194 1.85 17.37 11.44
CA LYS A 194 1.86 17.50 12.89
C LYS A 194 2.65 16.33 13.50
N PRO A 195 3.34 16.53 14.64
CA PRO A 195 3.89 15.40 15.39
C PRO A 195 2.74 14.56 15.94
N GLY A 196 2.99 13.29 16.16
CA GLY A 196 1.98 12.41 16.73
C GLY A 196 2.41 10.95 16.71
N LEU A 197 1.50 10.10 17.15
CA LEU A 197 1.66 8.66 17.18
C LEU A 197 0.94 8.04 15.98
N VAL A 198 1.63 7.16 15.28
CA VAL A 198 1.06 6.26 14.28
C VAL A 198 1.16 4.84 14.80
N LYS A 199 0.09 4.10 14.71
CA LYS A 199 0.08 2.67 14.99
C LYS A 199 -0.10 1.91 13.70
N VAL A 200 0.79 0.95 13.43
CA VAL A 200 0.71 0.03 12.29
C VAL A 200 0.49 -1.38 12.83
N ILE A 201 -0.65 -1.97 12.51
CA ILE A 201 -1.06 -3.28 12.99
C ILE A 201 -1.03 -4.26 11.82
N PHE A 202 -0.15 -5.23 11.88
CA PHE A 202 -0.13 -6.38 10.98
C PHE A 202 -1.01 -7.47 11.60
N HIS A 203 -2.09 -7.84 10.91
CA HIS A 203 -2.98 -8.91 11.35
C HIS A 203 -2.46 -10.28 10.91
N PRO A 204 -2.96 -11.38 11.50
CA PRO A 204 -2.61 -12.73 11.08
C PRO A 204 -2.82 -12.95 9.57
N PRO A 205 -1.97 -13.74 8.92
CA PRO A 205 -2.12 -14.08 7.51
C PRO A 205 -3.46 -14.77 7.23
N ILE A 206 -4.03 -14.48 6.07
CA ILE A 206 -5.25 -15.07 5.54
C ILE A 206 -4.88 -15.80 4.25
N GLU A 207 -5.07 -17.11 4.21
CA GLU A 207 -4.81 -17.92 3.03
C GLU A 207 -6.00 -17.83 2.06
N PRO A 208 -5.80 -17.39 0.80
CA PRO A 208 -6.90 -17.22 -0.15
C PRO A 208 -7.66 -18.52 -0.47
N GLN A 209 -6.97 -19.66 -0.41
CA GLN A 209 -7.55 -20.98 -0.67
C GLN A 209 -8.59 -21.43 0.37
N ASP A 210 -8.60 -20.82 1.55
CA ASP A 210 -9.60 -21.10 2.60
C ASP A 210 -10.97 -20.51 2.28
N PHE A 211 -11.08 -19.74 1.17
CA PHE A 211 -12.29 -19.06 0.76
C PHE A 211 -12.77 -19.53 -0.60
N GLY A 212 -14.06 -19.83 -0.70
CA GLY A 212 -14.67 -20.29 -1.95
C GLY A 212 -14.80 -19.20 -3.02
N ASP A 213 -14.78 -17.94 -2.62
CA ASP A 213 -14.92 -16.78 -3.50
C ASP A 213 -14.14 -15.54 -2.99
N ARG A 214 -13.95 -14.57 -3.89
CA ARG A 214 -13.22 -13.33 -3.60
C ARG A 214 -13.95 -12.41 -2.63
N GLU A 215 -15.24 -12.44 -2.65
CA GLU A 215 -16.10 -11.60 -1.84
C GLU A 215 -15.96 -11.99 -0.35
N SER A 216 -15.94 -13.28 -0.07
CA SER A 216 -15.70 -13.81 1.28
C SER A 216 -14.29 -13.48 1.79
N LEU A 217 -13.26 -13.60 0.94
CA LEU A 217 -11.91 -13.15 1.27
C LEU A 217 -11.88 -11.65 1.56
N MET A 218 -12.55 -10.84 0.73
CA MET A 218 -12.62 -9.38 0.91
C MET A 218 -13.32 -9.01 2.21
N GLU A 219 -14.41 -9.66 2.57
CA GLU A 219 -15.10 -9.45 3.85
C GLU A 219 -14.21 -9.78 5.04
N LYS A 220 -13.45 -10.89 4.97
CA LYS A 220 -12.52 -11.29 6.03
C LYS A 220 -11.39 -10.29 6.22
N VAL A 221 -10.75 -9.87 5.12
CA VAL A 221 -9.69 -8.85 5.15
C VAL A 221 -10.24 -7.52 5.68
N ARG A 222 -11.44 -7.13 5.23
CA ARG A 222 -12.10 -5.91 5.71
C ARG A 222 -12.36 -5.97 7.21
N ALA A 223 -12.91 -7.05 7.71
CA ALA A 223 -13.18 -7.23 9.13
C ALA A 223 -11.88 -7.14 9.97
N ALA A 224 -10.78 -7.73 9.47
CA ALA A 224 -9.48 -7.63 10.13
C ALA A 224 -8.97 -6.18 10.17
N VAL A 225 -9.02 -5.44 9.05
CA VAL A 225 -8.61 -4.03 9.02
C VAL A 225 -9.50 -3.18 9.93
N GLU A 226 -10.82 -3.37 9.90
CA GLU A 226 -11.77 -2.65 10.74
C GLU A 226 -11.54 -2.90 12.23
N SER A 227 -11.13 -4.12 12.62
CA SER A 227 -10.87 -4.45 14.03
C SER A 227 -9.75 -3.60 14.65
N GLY A 228 -8.76 -3.19 13.84
CA GLY A 228 -7.68 -2.32 14.27
C GLY A 228 -7.99 -0.82 14.27
N LEU A 229 -9.12 -0.41 13.65
CA LEU A 229 -9.51 1.00 13.59
C LEU A 229 -10.31 1.44 14.82
N PRO A 230 -10.15 2.69 15.28
CA PRO A 230 -11.10 3.34 16.18
C PRO A 230 -12.53 3.28 15.62
N GLU A 231 -13.52 3.22 16.50
CA GLU A 231 -14.93 3.06 16.10
C GLU A 231 -15.41 4.14 15.13
N GLU A 232 -14.99 5.37 15.34
CA GLU A 232 -15.32 6.54 14.50
C GLU A 232 -14.85 6.42 13.03
N PHE A 233 -13.85 5.57 12.75
CA PHE A 233 -13.31 5.34 11.41
C PHE A 233 -13.80 4.05 10.75
N ARG A 234 -14.57 3.23 11.49
CA ARG A 234 -15.23 2.05 10.93
C ARG A 234 -16.40 2.47 10.04
N HIS A 235 -16.71 1.63 9.09
CA HIS A 235 -17.90 1.88 8.24
C HIS A 235 -19.16 1.58 9.05
N PRO A 236 -20.20 2.45 9.04
CA PRO A 236 -21.46 2.14 9.73
C PRO A 236 -22.05 0.83 9.19
N ALA A 237 -22.62 0.02 10.08
CA ALA A 237 -23.19 -1.29 9.74
C ALA A 237 -24.30 -1.21 8.65
N SER A 238 -25.03 -0.09 8.58
CA SER A 238 -26.07 0.18 7.57
C SER A 238 -25.50 0.28 6.14
N ALA A 239 -24.28 0.74 5.97
CA ALA A 239 -23.65 0.82 4.65
C ALA A 239 -23.05 -0.52 4.16
N ARG A 240 -22.97 -1.54 5.05
CA ARG A 240 -22.61 -2.92 4.67
C ARG A 240 -23.73 -3.60 3.88
N ALA A 241 -24.98 -3.24 4.15
CA ALA A 241 -26.18 -3.79 3.46
C ALA A 241 -26.30 -3.27 2.01
N ASP A 242 -25.90 -2.02 1.75
CA ASP A 242 -26.05 -1.39 0.42
C ASP A 242 -25.04 -1.94 -0.62
N VAL A 243 -23.91 -2.50 -0.16
CA VAL A 243 -22.92 -3.16 -1.04
C VAL A 243 -23.39 -4.53 -1.48
N ARG A 244 -24.20 -5.24 -0.66
CA ARG A 244 -24.82 -6.52 -1.03
C ARG A 244 -25.99 -6.37 -2.01
N GLY A 245 -26.72 -5.24 -1.95
CA GLY A 245 -27.90 -4.98 -2.78
C GLY A 245 -27.61 -4.55 -4.23
N LYS A 246 -26.41 -4.05 -4.53
CA LYS A 246 -26.04 -3.59 -5.89
C LYS A 246 -25.31 -4.63 -6.75
N GLY A 247 -25.27 -5.88 -6.31
CA GLY A 247 -24.61 -6.99 -7.01
C GLY A 247 -25.49 -7.85 -7.91
N THR A 248 -26.81 -7.57 -8.00
CA THR A 248 -27.77 -8.42 -8.74
C THR A 248 -28.73 -7.60 -9.60
N GLU A 249 -28.19 -6.78 -10.52
CA GLU A 249 -28.91 -6.44 -11.75
C GLU A 249 -27.89 -6.43 -12.89
N ALA A 250 -27.76 -7.58 -13.53
CA ALA A 250 -27.24 -7.66 -14.89
C ALA A 250 -28.30 -6.99 -15.79
N PRO A 251 -27.94 -6.05 -16.69
CA PRO A 251 -28.86 -5.62 -17.72
C PRO A 251 -29.06 -6.80 -18.68
N GLU A 252 -30.28 -7.34 -18.73
CA GLU A 252 -30.76 -8.18 -19.82
C GLU A 252 -30.70 -7.40 -21.14
N GLY A 253 -30.11 -8.02 -22.12
CA GLY A 253 -30.47 -7.87 -23.52
C GLY A 253 -30.08 -6.58 -24.24
N THR A 254 -28.97 -6.63 -24.97
CA THR A 254 -29.03 -6.17 -26.39
C THR A 254 -28.06 -7.02 -27.21
N ALA A 255 -28.67 -7.89 -28.01
CA ALA A 255 -28.03 -8.56 -29.13
C ALA A 255 -27.52 -7.52 -30.12
N TYR A 256 -26.27 -7.67 -30.54
CA TYR A 256 -25.77 -7.04 -31.75
C TYR A 256 -25.60 -8.12 -32.82
N ALA A 257 -26.46 -7.97 -33.81
CA ALA A 257 -26.27 -8.56 -35.13
C ALA A 257 -25.06 -7.93 -35.83
#